data_e2aa49ccb0e86b8f22d62533de8e4cf1
#
_entry.id   e2aa49ccb0e86b8f22d62533de8e4cf1
#
_cell.length_a   1.000
_cell.length_b   1.000
_cell.length_c   1.000
_cell.angle_alpha   90.00
_cell.angle_beta   90.00
_cell.angle_gamma   90.00
#
_symmetry.space_group_name_H-M   'P 1'
#
loop_
_entity.id
_entity.type
_entity.pdbx_description
1 polymer ?
#
loop_
_entity_poly.entity_id
_entity_poly.type
_entity_poly.pdbx_seq_one_letter_code
_entity_poly.pdbx_strand_id
1 'polypeptide(L)'
;MKFWVISLLGFFLSLHLAHAETPKIIFDTDITGDVDDVLALAMLHNLADRGACELLGVTISKQNPLTAAFVDAQNTFHGRPDLPIGVTRDATAQKRDSRYLRRAESPNYKHDITSNDAVPEAVSLLRQLLAAQPDGSVSIISVGIAANMANLLRSPGDAHSPLAGPALIRQKVKLLSIMAGGFATIESNNHFLEANVINGIPAMQTVAQDWPVEVPVVWSGYEIGVSLPYPRQSIARDFDYLPHHLVKEAYLLYCGSEHDRPCWDQSSVLYAVFPEREYFGLSQAGRVSVAADGFTRFTLPKKDDRQPARDRFLTLTPAQRARALEAMVHLTAQPPHHD
;
A
#
# COMPACT_ATOMS: atom_id res chain seq x y z
N MET A 1 -27.57 72.24 -1.37
CA MET A 1 -26.82 71.17 -2.04
C MET A 1 -26.40 70.19 -0.98
N LYS A 2 -27.04 68.97 -0.95
CA LYS A 2 -26.68 67.89 -0.03
C LYS A 2 -25.88 66.84 -0.82
N PHE A 3 -24.61 66.64 -0.49
CA PHE A 3 -23.78 65.62 -1.07
C PHE A 3 -24.01 64.30 -0.32
N TRP A 4 -24.42 63.27 -1.05
CA TRP A 4 -24.48 61.88 -0.57
C TRP A 4 -23.17 61.25 -0.88
N VAL A 5 -22.46 60.78 0.15
CA VAL A 5 -21.27 59.91 0.02
C VAL A 5 -21.75 58.46 0.05
N ILE A 6 -21.64 57.76 -1.09
CA ILE A 6 -21.91 56.32 -1.19
C ILE A 6 -20.63 55.62 -0.82
N SER A 7 -20.61 54.95 0.34
CA SER A 7 -19.53 54.09 0.81
C SER A 7 -19.69 52.71 0.17
N LEU A 8 -18.86 52.37 -0.81
CA LEU A 8 -18.76 51.01 -1.36
C LEU A 8 -17.97 50.16 -0.39
N LEU A 9 -18.66 49.32 0.39
CA LEU A 9 -18.03 48.21 1.11
C LEU A 9 -17.69 47.09 0.12
N GLY A 10 -16.42 46.99 -0.25
CA GLY A 10 -15.89 45.86 -1.04
C GLY A 10 -15.85 44.58 -0.19
N PHE A 11 -16.72 43.64 -0.50
CA PHE A 11 -16.70 42.29 0.08
C PHE A 11 -15.59 41.50 -0.61
N PHE A 12 -14.41 41.40 0.01
CA PHE A 12 -13.36 40.48 -0.42
C PHE A 12 -13.78 39.04 -0.06
N LEU A 13 -14.34 38.34 -1.03
CA LEU A 13 -14.57 36.90 -0.93
C LEU A 13 -13.20 36.21 -1.08
N SER A 14 -12.57 35.88 0.04
CA SER A 14 -11.37 35.04 0.04
C SER A 14 -11.77 33.62 -0.40
N LEU A 15 -11.57 33.30 -1.67
CA LEU A 15 -11.60 31.92 -2.14
C LEU A 15 -10.44 31.19 -1.46
N HIS A 16 -10.71 30.47 -0.37
CA HIS A 16 -9.84 29.46 0.14
C HIS A 16 -9.92 28.31 -0.87
N LEU A 17 -8.95 28.24 -1.78
CA LEU A 17 -8.66 27.01 -2.52
C LEU A 17 -8.32 25.97 -1.44
N ALA A 18 -9.27 25.08 -1.14
CA ALA A 18 -8.97 23.91 -0.32
C ALA A 18 -7.90 23.13 -1.07
N HIS A 19 -6.63 23.29 -0.67
CA HIS A 19 -5.58 22.37 -1.07
C HIS A 19 -6.02 21.00 -0.58
N ALA A 20 -6.17 20.05 -1.49
CA ALA A 20 -6.38 18.66 -1.10
C ALA A 20 -5.21 18.27 -0.18
N GLU A 21 -5.53 17.84 1.03
CA GLU A 21 -4.54 17.44 2.01
C GLU A 21 -3.70 16.30 1.44
N THR A 22 -2.36 16.42 1.53
CA THR A 22 -1.43 15.40 1.04
C THR A 22 -1.72 14.06 1.74
N PRO A 23 -2.01 12.98 1.00
CA PRO A 23 -2.30 11.68 1.58
C PRO A 23 -1.17 11.19 2.48
N LYS A 24 -1.52 10.75 3.70
CA LYS A 24 -0.59 10.14 4.65
C LYS A 24 -0.66 8.63 4.52
N ILE A 25 0.47 8.01 4.25
CA ILE A 25 0.53 6.60 3.85
C ILE A 25 1.32 5.78 4.87
N ILE A 26 0.75 4.66 5.32
CA ILE A 26 1.47 3.56 5.93
C ILE A 26 1.48 2.41 4.91
N PHE A 27 2.66 1.86 4.62
CA PHE A 27 2.83 0.76 3.68
C PHE A 27 3.07 -0.55 4.43
N ASP A 28 2.17 -1.51 4.29
CA ASP A 28 2.24 -2.85 4.89
C ASP A 28 2.48 -3.88 3.77
N THR A 29 3.61 -4.58 3.84
CA THR A 29 4.16 -5.40 2.76
C THR A 29 4.59 -6.77 3.27
N ASP A 30 4.64 -7.77 2.40
CA ASP A 30 5.27 -9.06 2.70
C ASP A 30 6.57 -9.27 1.90
N ILE A 31 7.29 -8.19 1.68
CA ILE A 31 8.55 -8.03 0.93
C ILE A 31 9.57 -9.13 1.24
N THR A 32 9.38 -10.27 0.65
CA THR A 32 10.25 -11.44 0.66
C THR A 32 9.93 -12.37 -0.49
N GLY A 33 8.68 -12.37 -0.90
CA GLY A 33 8.12 -13.39 -1.76
C GLY A 33 8.08 -13.01 -3.22
N ASP A 34 7.88 -11.76 -3.49
CA ASP A 34 7.78 -11.18 -4.82
C ASP A 34 8.64 -9.92 -4.92
N VAL A 35 8.79 -9.38 -6.11
CA VAL A 35 9.59 -8.17 -6.35
C VAL A 35 8.72 -6.96 -6.63
N ASP A 36 7.44 -7.14 -6.85
CA ASP A 36 6.52 -6.02 -7.02
C ASP A 36 6.34 -5.20 -5.73
N ASP A 37 6.51 -5.80 -4.54
CA ASP A 37 6.72 -5.08 -3.27
C ASP A 37 7.85 -4.04 -3.38
N VAL A 38 8.99 -4.44 -3.95
CA VAL A 38 10.17 -3.57 -4.11
C VAL A 38 9.87 -2.42 -5.08
N LEU A 39 9.18 -2.73 -6.18
CA LEU A 39 8.74 -1.71 -7.15
C LEU A 39 7.69 -0.76 -6.54
N ALA A 40 6.76 -1.29 -5.74
CA ALA A 40 5.73 -0.51 -5.06
C ALA A 40 6.32 0.46 -4.03
N LEU A 41 7.28 0.00 -3.23
CA LEU A 41 7.98 0.86 -2.26
C LEU A 41 8.81 1.94 -2.97
N ALA A 42 9.51 1.61 -4.08
CA ALA A 42 10.22 2.60 -4.88
C ALA A 42 9.26 3.67 -5.44
N MET A 43 8.10 3.25 -5.95
CA MET A 43 7.07 4.18 -6.43
C MET A 43 6.56 5.09 -5.31
N LEU A 44 6.37 4.57 -4.09
CA LEU A 44 5.97 5.38 -2.93
C LEU A 44 7.02 6.42 -2.56
N HIS A 45 8.29 6.06 -2.53
CA HIS A 45 9.37 7.01 -2.29
C HIS A 45 9.38 8.14 -3.32
N ASN A 46 9.26 7.81 -4.60
CA ASN A 46 9.22 8.79 -5.68
C ASN A 46 7.96 9.66 -5.66
N LEU A 47 6.82 9.11 -5.22
CA LEU A 47 5.60 9.88 -4.97
C LEU A 47 5.77 10.86 -3.80
N ALA A 48 6.46 10.44 -2.74
CA ALA A 48 6.77 11.30 -1.60
C ALA A 48 7.76 12.42 -1.99
N ASP A 49 8.77 12.14 -2.83
CA ASP A 49 9.69 13.15 -3.38
C ASP A 49 8.96 14.26 -4.16
N ARG A 50 7.85 13.91 -4.80
CA ARG A 50 6.99 14.86 -5.52
C ARG A 50 5.99 15.59 -4.63
N GLY A 51 5.97 15.32 -3.34
CA GLY A 51 4.96 15.84 -2.41
C GLY A 51 3.54 15.30 -2.67
N ALA A 52 3.42 14.18 -3.44
CA ALA A 52 2.14 13.56 -3.76
C ALA A 52 1.57 12.74 -2.59
N CYS A 53 2.42 12.30 -1.67
CA CYS A 53 2.04 11.68 -0.41
C CYS A 53 3.12 11.92 0.66
N GLU A 54 2.76 11.68 1.91
CA GLU A 54 3.67 11.58 3.05
C GLU A 54 3.75 10.09 3.45
N LEU A 55 4.91 9.47 3.27
CA LEU A 55 5.16 8.09 3.69
C LEU A 55 5.56 8.09 5.16
N LEU A 56 4.69 7.57 6.03
CA LEU A 56 4.84 7.60 7.48
C LEU A 56 5.71 6.46 8.01
N GLY A 57 5.72 5.32 7.33
CA GLY A 57 6.50 4.15 7.72
C GLY A 57 6.10 2.91 6.94
N VAL A 58 6.89 1.85 7.13
CA VAL A 58 6.72 0.54 6.48
C VAL A 58 6.55 -0.53 7.54
N THR A 59 5.51 -1.36 7.41
CA THR A 59 5.33 -2.56 8.25
C THR A 59 5.45 -3.82 7.41
N ILE A 60 6.07 -4.85 7.98
CA ILE A 60 6.40 -6.09 7.27
C ILE A 60 5.63 -7.24 7.90
N SER A 61 4.84 -7.95 7.10
CA SER A 61 3.94 -9.02 7.54
C SER A 61 4.53 -10.43 7.42
N LYS A 62 5.77 -10.57 6.94
CA LYS A 62 6.51 -11.84 6.88
C LYS A 62 7.78 -11.80 7.73
N GLN A 63 8.15 -12.97 8.26
CA GLN A 63 9.40 -13.15 8.98
C GLN A 63 10.49 -13.70 8.05
N ASN A 64 11.48 -12.88 7.75
CA ASN A 64 12.76 -13.28 7.18
C ASN A 64 13.85 -12.42 7.86
N PRO A 65 15.00 -12.97 8.25
CA PRO A 65 16.03 -12.21 8.98
C PRO A 65 16.52 -10.93 8.30
N LEU A 66 16.41 -10.84 6.99
CA LEU A 66 16.93 -9.72 6.18
C LEU A 66 15.87 -8.70 5.76
N THR A 67 14.60 -8.86 6.14
CA THR A 67 13.55 -7.98 5.63
C THR A 67 13.70 -6.55 6.11
N ALA A 68 13.94 -6.32 7.42
CA ALA A 68 14.14 -4.97 7.93
C ALA A 68 15.37 -4.31 7.32
N ALA A 69 16.49 -5.04 7.23
CA ALA A 69 17.72 -4.54 6.63
C ALA A 69 17.54 -4.18 5.14
N PHE A 70 16.78 -4.98 4.38
CA PHE A 70 16.52 -4.70 2.97
C PHE A 70 15.61 -3.47 2.79
N VAL A 71 14.56 -3.36 3.59
CA VAL A 71 13.67 -2.18 3.54
C VAL A 71 14.43 -0.92 3.95
N ASP A 72 15.29 -1.00 4.96
CA ASP A 72 16.13 0.11 5.37
C ASP A 72 17.14 0.52 4.29
N ALA A 73 17.76 -0.47 3.63
CA ALA A 73 18.62 -0.20 2.47
C ALA A 73 17.85 0.49 1.33
N GLN A 74 16.59 0.10 1.09
CA GLN A 74 15.75 0.76 0.08
C GLN A 74 15.32 2.16 0.52
N ASN A 75 14.95 2.35 1.78
CA ASN A 75 14.62 3.67 2.33
C ASN A 75 15.82 4.62 2.23
N THR A 76 17.00 4.15 2.65
CA THR A 76 18.27 4.91 2.58
C THR A 76 18.64 5.24 1.14
N PHE A 77 18.48 4.28 0.23
CA PHE A 77 18.69 4.49 -1.21
C PHE A 77 17.83 5.62 -1.79
N HIS A 78 16.62 5.81 -1.25
CA HIS A 78 15.71 6.89 -1.61
C HIS A 78 15.80 8.12 -0.69
N GLY A 79 16.88 8.27 0.07
CA GLY A 79 17.13 9.45 0.91
C GLY A 79 16.32 9.52 2.21
N ARG A 80 15.76 8.38 2.69
CA ARG A 80 14.94 8.30 3.93
C ARG A 80 15.45 7.24 4.90
N PRO A 81 16.71 7.38 5.41
CA PRO A 81 17.31 6.38 6.30
C PRO A 81 16.54 6.20 7.61
N ASP A 82 15.86 7.24 8.08
CA ASP A 82 15.14 7.25 9.37
C ASP A 82 13.64 6.90 9.22
N LEU A 83 13.18 6.43 8.04
CA LEU A 83 11.78 6.06 7.86
C LEU A 83 11.44 4.86 8.75
N PRO A 84 10.43 4.97 9.64
CA PRO A 84 10.11 3.91 10.59
C PRO A 84 9.78 2.58 9.93
N ILE A 85 10.38 1.50 10.44
CA ILE A 85 10.14 0.11 9.99
C ILE A 85 9.66 -0.71 11.18
N GLY A 86 8.66 -1.55 10.96
CA GLY A 86 8.19 -2.54 11.94
C GLY A 86 8.05 -3.92 11.31
N VAL A 87 8.38 -4.97 12.04
CA VAL A 87 8.30 -6.36 11.55
C VAL A 87 7.38 -7.17 12.44
N THR A 88 6.50 -7.96 11.82
CA THR A 88 5.62 -8.88 12.54
C THR A 88 6.41 -9.82 13.48
N ARG A 89 5.86 -10.08 14.66
CA ARG A 89 6.35 -11.12 15.56
C ARG A 89 5.43 -12.36 15.54
N ASP A 90 4.45 -12.37 14.65
CA ASP A 90 3.54 -13.48 14.50
C ASP A 90 4.30 -14.74 14.08
N ALA A 91 4.29 -15.79 14.92
CA ALA A 91 4.97 -17.03 14.65
C ALA A 91 4.39 -17.82 13.47
N THR A 92 3.15 -17.50 13.07
CA THR A 92 2.49 -18.12 11.92
C THR A 92 2.90 -17.46 10.60
N ALA A 93 3.52 -16.26 10.65
CA ALA A 93 4.01 -15.58 9.46
C ALA A 93 5.06 -16.42 8.74
N GLN A 94 4.85 -16.65 7.45
CA GLN A 94 5.71 -17.53 6.65
C GLN A 94 7.12 -16.97 6.51
N LYS A 95 8.12 -17.79 6.81
CA LYS A 95 9.53 -17.52 6.47
C LYS A 95 9.73 -17.91 5.01
N ARG A 96 9.97 -16.93 4.15
CA ARG A 96 10.31 -17.16 2.75
C ARG A 96 11.69 -16.58 2.48
N ASP A 97 12.57 -17.35 1.87
CA ASP A 97 13.87 -16.85 1.43
C ASP A 97 13.74 -16.28 0.01
N SER A 98 14.21 -15.05 -0.16
CA SER A 98 14.31 -14.41 -1.45
C SER A 98 15.75 -13.97 -1.71
N ARG A 99 16.27 -14.34 -2.87
CA ARG A 99 17.66 -14.04 -3.25
C ARG A 99 17.97 -12.53 -3.24
N TYR A 100 16.98 -11.70 -3.53
CA TYR A 100 17.21 -10.25 -3.61
C TYR A 100 17.39 -9.60 -2.23
N LEU A 101 16.83 -10.14 -1.15
CA LEU A 101 17.02 -9.61 0.19
C LEU A 101 18.50 -9.54 0.59
N ARG A 102 19.32 -10.47 0.06
CA ARG A 102 20.78 -10.45 0.29
C ARG A 102 21.48 -9.23 -0.32
N ARG A 103 20.80 -8.40 -1.09
CA ARG A 103 21.37 -7.11 -1.50
C ARG A 103 21.63 -6.18 -0.32
N ALA A 104 20.89 -6.33 0.79
CA ALA A 104 21.22 -5.62 2.03
C ALA A 104 22.63 -5.95 2.56
N GLU A 105 23.16 -7.13 2.27
CA GLU A 105 24.52 -7.54 2.68
C GLU A 105 25.61 -6.92 1.78
N SER A 106 25.24 -6.23 0.70
CA SER A 106 26.19 -5.63 -0.24
C SER A 106 26.69 -4.26 0.27
N PRO A 107 27.99 -3.98 0.20
CA PRO A 107 28.54 -2.68 0.60
C PRO A 107 28.07 -1.52 -0.31
N ASN A 108 27.42 -1.81 -1.44
CA ASN A 108 26.88 -0.80 -2.33
C ASN A 108 25.63 -0.14 -1.78
N TYR A 109 24.94 -0.76 -0.80
CA TYR A 109 23.68 -0.26 -0.23
C TYR A 109 23.84 0.00 1.25
N LYS A 110 23.89 1.27 1.61
CA LYS A 110 24.04 1.71 3.01
C LYS A 110 22.71 1.51 3.74
N HIS A 111 22.80 1.04 4.96
CA HIS A 111 21.70 0.95 5.93
C HIS A 111 22.30 0.75 7.33
N ASP A 112 21.55 1.00 8.38
CA ASP A 112 22.00 0.83 9.76
C ASP A 112 21.21 -0.26 10.51
N ILE A 113 20.05 -0.66 10.03
CA ILE A 113 19.26 -1.77 10.56
C ILE A 113 19.84 -3.09 10.03
N THR A 114 20.39 -3.91 10.93
CA THR A 114 21.06 -5.18 10.56
C THR A 114 20.22 -6.43 10.89
N SER A 115 19.15 -6.29 11.64
CA SER A 115 18.26 -7.40 11.99
C SER A 115 16.84 -6.93 12.27
N ASN A 116 15.88 -7.85 12.19
CA ASN A 116 14.49 -7.58 12.56
C ASN A 116 14.33 -7.23 14.05
N ASP A 117 15.26 -7.64 14.91
CA ASP A 117 15.20 -7.35 16.34
C ASP A 117 15.55 -5.89 16.68
N ALA A 118 16.19 -5.18 15.74
CA ALA A 118 16.52 -3.76 15.88
C ALA A 118 15.30 -2.83 15.67
N VAL A 119 14.18 -3.36 15.16
CA VAL A 119 12.98 -2.59 14.87
C VAL A 119 11.80 -3.01 15.74
N PRO A 120 10.80 -2.14 15.97
CA PRO A 120 9.60 -2.49 16.73
C PRO A 120 8.77 -3.60 16.08
N GLU A 121 7.89 -4.19 16.87
CA GLU A 121 6.83 -5.05 16.36
C GLU A 121 5.87 -4.25 15.46
N ALA A 122 5.42 -4.85 14.36
CA ALA A 122 4.64 -4.16 13.33
C ALA A 122 3.36 -3.49 13.85
N VAL A 123 2.58 -4.16 14.72
CA VAL A 123 1.35 -3.59 15.26
C VAL A 123 1.64 -2.45 16.23
N SER A 124 2.72 -2.55 17.01
CA SER A 124 3.16 -1.46 17.88
C SER A 124 3.48 -0.21 17.06
N LEU A 125 4.23 -0.37 15.95
CA LEU A 125 4.51 0.73 15.03
C LEU A 125 3.25 1.29 14.38
N LEU A 126 2.36 0.42 13.87
CA LEU A 126 1.08 0.85 13.28
C LEU A 126 0.29 1.72 14.26
N ARG A 127 0.18 1.29 15.52
CA ARG A 127 -0.54 2.03 16.56
C ARG A 127 0.13 3.37 16.86
N GLN A 128 1.46 3.39 16.95
CA GLN A 128 2.24 4.62 17.16
C GLN A 128 2.00 5.62 16.01
N LEU A 129 2.16 5.16 14.77
CA LEU A 129 1.99 6.01 13.59
C LEU A 129 0.56 6.55 13.49
N LEU A 130 -0.45 5.69 13.67
CA LEU A 130 -1.86 6.09 13.62
C LEU A 130 -2.19 7.11 14.73
N ALA A 131 -1.77 6.85 15.97
CA ALA A 131 -2.07 7.73 17.11
C ALA A 131 -1.53 9.16 16.89
N ALA A 132 -0.39 9.29 16.23
CA ALA A 132 0.26 10.57 15.99
C ALA A 132 -0.42 11.43 14.89
N GLN A 133 -1.31 10.85 14.08
CA GLN A 133 -1.92 11.57 12.97
C GLN A 133 -3.27 12.20 13.31
N PRO A 134 -3.72 13.20 12.52
CA PRO A 134 -5.08 13.71 12.58
C PRO A 134 -6.13 12.61 12.32
N ASP A 135 -7.34 12.81 12.80
CA ASP A 135 -8.43 11.86 12.60
C ASP A 135 -8.81 11.76 11.11
N GLY A 136 -9.07 10.53 10.63
CA GLY A 136 -9.48 10.27 9.25
C GLY A 136 -8.46 10.67 8.19
N SER A 137 -7.16 10.75 8.52
CA SER A 137 -6.12 11.26 7.60
C SER A 137 -5.24 10.18 6.97
N VAL A 138 -5.17 8.98 7.56
CA VAL A 138 -4.21 7.94 7.15
C VAL A 138 -4.84 6.94 6.19
N SER A 139 -4.19 6.72 5.05
CA SER A 139 -4.47 5.57 4.19
C SER A 139 -3.44 4.47 4.47
N ILE A 140 -3.92 3.27 4.76
CA ILE A 140 -3.07 2.08 4.87
C ILE A 140 -3.10 1.36 3.52
N ILE A 141 -1.93 1.06 3.00
CA ILE A 141 -1.75 0.22 1.82
C ILE A 141 -1.19 -1.11 2.29
N SER A 142 -1.98 -2.18 2.20
CA SER A 142 -1.56 -3.53 2.60
C SER A 142 -1.47 -4.41 1.36
N VAL A 143 -0.27 -4.85 1.02
CA VAL A 143 0.00 -5.57 -0.23
C VAL A 143 0.52 -7.00 0.01
N GLY A 144 0.56 -7.42 1.26
CA GLY A 144 0.98 -8.76 1.63
C GLY A 144 -0.07 -9.55 2.41
N ILE A 145 0.42 -10.47 3.26
CA ILE A 145 -0.43 -11.26 4.15
C ILE A 145 -1.09 -10.32 5.17
N ALA A 146 -2.39 -10.42 5.35
CA ALA A 146 -3.16 -9.52 6.22
C ALA A 146 -2.90 -9.68 7.74
N ALA A 147 -1.81 -10.36 8.14
CA ALA A 147 -1.52 -10.67 9.54
C ALA A 147 -1.43 -9.40 10.42
N ASN A 148 -0.69 -8.38 9.96
CA ASN A 148 -0.56 -7.13 10.70
C ASN A 148 -1.90 -6.40 10.85
N MET A 149 -2.73 -6.39 9.81
CA MET A 149 -4.06 -5.78 9.84
C MET A 149 -5.01 -6.52 10.79
N ALA A 150 -4.99 -7.84 10.76
CA ALA A 150 -5.78 -8.65 11.68
C ALA A 150 -5.32 -8.50 13.15
N ASN A 151 -4.02 -8.42 13.38
CA ASN A 151 -3.47 -8.22 14.72
C ASN A 151 -3.71 -6.78 15.22
N LEU A 152 -3.70 -5.78 14.34
CA LEU A 152 -4.12 -4.42 14.67
C LEU A 152 -5.59 -4.39 15.11
N LEU A 153 -6.49 -5.09 14.41
CA LEU A 153 -7.89 -5.22 14.80
C LEU A 153 -8.07 -5.84 16.20
N ARG A 154 -7.23 -6.82 16.57
CA ARG A 154 -7.28 -7.50 17.87
C ARG A 154 -6.54 -6.78 18.97
N SER A 155 -5.78 -5.72 18.65
CA SER A 155 -4.92 -5.05 19.63
C SER A 155 -5.74 -4.32 20.71
N PRO A 156 -5.36 -4.45 21.99
CA PRO A 156 -5.92 -3.63 23.06
C PRO A 156 -5.38 -2.19 22.99
N GLY A 157 -5.87 -1.31 23.86
CA GLY A 157 -5.23 -0.03 24.15
C GLY A 157 -3.82 -0.24 24.74
N ASP A 158 -2.90 0.67 24.42
CA ASP A 158 -1.50 0.62 24.85
C ASP A 158 -0.94 2.04 25.18
N ALA A 159 0.38 2.14 25.31
CA ALA A 159 1.06 3.42 25.59
C ALA A 159 0.92 4.44 24.45
N HIS A 160 0.71 4.02 23.21
CA HIS A 160 0.54 4.91 22.07
C HIS A 160 -0.89 5.46 21.97
N SER A 161 -1.88 4.63 22.32
CA SER A 161 -3.29 5.02 22.31
C SER A 161 -4.11 4.18 23.28
N PRO A 162 -5.00 4.77 24.10
CA PRO A 162 -5.91 4.02 24.96
C PRO A 162 -7.00 3.27 24.19
N LEU A 163 -7.17 3.55 22.89
CA LEU A 163 -8.18 2.94 22.04
C LEU A 163 -7.78 1.51 21.67
N ALA A 164 -8.73 0.58 21.72
CA ALA A 164 -8.58 -0.71 21.07
C ALA A 164 -8.50 -0.56 19.55
N GLY A 165 -7.89 -1.54 18.87
CA GLY A 165 -7.62 -1.50 17.44
C GLY A 165 -8.79 -1.05 16.56
N PRO A 166 -10.00 -1.62 16.66
CA PRO A 166 -11.13 -1.19 15.84
C PRO A 166 -11.53 0.29 16.05
N ALA A 167 -11.40 0.79 17.28
CA ALA A 167 -11.70 2.19 17.59
C ALA A 167 -10.61 3.12 17.05
N LEU A 168 -9.34 2.73 17.15
CA LEU A 168 -8.21 3.49 16.60
C LEU A 168 -8.28 3.55 15.07
N ILE A 169 -8.57 2.43 14.41
CA ILE A 169 -8.78 2.37 12.96
C ILE A 169 -9.92 3.31 12.56
N ARG A 170 -11.08 3.19 13.20
CA ARG A 170 -12.24 4.06 12.91
C ARG A 170 -11.92 5.55 13.04
N GLN A 171 -11.12 5.90 14.02
CA GLN A 171 -10.76 7.28 14.27
C GLN A 171 -9.71 7.81 13.27
N LYS A 172 -8.70 7.03 12.94
CA LYS A 172 -7.49 7.52 12.27
C LYS A 172 -7.42 7.17 10.78
N VAL A 173 -8.01 6.04 10.39
CA VAL A 173 -7.85 5.53 9.03
C VAL A 173 -8.93 6.08 8.10
N LYS A 174 -8.48 6.67 7.00
CA LYS A 174 -9.32 7.17 5.90
C LYS A 174 -9.68 6.08 4.90
N LEU A 175 -8.72 5.18 4.63
CA LEU A 175 -8.82 4.15 3.58
C LEU A 175 -7.92 2.96 3.93
N LEU A 176 -8.40 1.75 3.69
CA LEU A 176 -7.56 0.58 3.49
C LEU A 176 -7.55 0.23 1.99
N SER A 177 -6.38 0.36 1.33
CA SER A 177 -6.15 -0.14 -0.02
C SER A 177 -5.40 -1.46 0.09
N ILE A 178 -6.03 -2.57 -0.32
CA ILE A 178 -5.49 -3.90 -0.09
C ILE A 178 -5.32 -4.67 -1.40
N MET A 179 -4.11 -5.20 -1.65
CA MET A 179 -3.89 -6.17 -2.72
C MET A 179 -4.22 -7.57 -2.20
N ALA A 180 -5.39 -8.08 -2.57
CA ALA A 180 -5.84 -9.41 -2.17
C ALA A 180 -7.04 -9.89 -3.01
N GLY A 181 -7.13 -11.20 -3.17
CA GLY A 181 -8.27 -11.87 -3.77
C GLY A 181 -8.35 -11.80 -5.29
N GLY A 182 -9.46 -12.26 -5.84
CA GLY A 182 -9.78 -12.20 -7.24
C GLY A 182 -11.28 -12.02 -7.43
N PHE A 183 -11.67 -11.08 -8.28
CA PHE A 183 -13.07 -10.67 -8.47
C PHE A 183 -13.55 -10.90 -9.91
N ALA A 184 -12.72 -11.54 -10.73
CA ALA A 184 -13.02 -11.95 -12.10
C ALA A 184 -12.68 -13.43 -12.31
N THR A 185 -13.10 -13.99 -13.44
CA THR A 185 -12.63 -15.32 -13.88
C THR A 185 -11.20 -15.20 -14.38
N ILE A 186 -10.28 -15.95 -13.79
CA ILE A 186 -8.84 -15.93 -14.11
C ILE A 186 -8.53 -17.16 -14.97
N GLU A 187 -8.10 -16.97 -16.22
CA GLU A 187 -7.72 -18.05 -17.15
C GLU A 187 -8.75 -19.20 -17.18
N SER A 188 -10.04 -18.85 -17.26
CA SER A 188 -11.18 -19.78 -17.20
C SER A 188 -11.41 -20.42 -15.81
N ASN A 189 -10.65 -20.05 -14.78
CA ASN A 189 -10.87 -20.48 -13.42
C ASN A 189 -11.79 -19.47 -12.70
N ASN A 190 -12.98 -19.91 -12.31
CA ASN A 190 -13.95 -19.11 -11.54
C ASN A 190 -13.83 -19.32 -10.02
N HIS A 191 -12.86 -20.13 -9.59
CA HIS A 191 -12.54 -20.39 -8.18
C HIS A 191 -11.04 -20.16 -7.93
N PHE A 192 -10.54 -19.01 -8.36
CA PHE A 192 -9.15 -18.67 -8.23
C PHE A 192 -8.81 -18.35 -6.76
N LEU A 193 -7.75 -18.97 -6.25
CA LEU A 193 -7.23 -18.78 -4.90
C LEU A 193 -5.99 -17.89 -4.96
N GLU A 194 -6.14 -16.64 -4.52
CA GLU A 194 -5.09 -15.64 -4.59
C GLU A 194 -4.07 -15.81 -3.44
N ALA A 195 -2.79 -15.52 -3.72
CA ALA A 195 -1.66 -15.85 -2.85
C ALA A 195 -1.69 -15.15 -1.48
N ASN A 196 -1.99 -13.85 -1.42
CA ASN A 196 -2.04 -13.11 -0.16
C ASN A 196 -3.17 -13.60 0.76
N VAL A 197 -4.24 -14.09 0.16
CA VAL A 197 -5.35 -14.70 0.89
C VAL A 197 -4.99 -16.09 1.40
N ILE A 198 -4.53 -17.00 0.53
CA ILE A 198 -4.28 -18.39 0.94
C ILE A 198 -3.10 -18.55 1.90
N ASN A 199 -2.14 -17.63 1.85
CA ASN A 199 -1.01 -17.60 2.78
C ASN A 199 -1.39 -17.11 4.19
N GLY A 200 -2.62 -16.56 4.37
CA GLY A 200 -3.08 -16.03 5.64
C GLY A 200 -4.61 -16.04 5.79
N ILE A 201 -5.30 -17.14 5.42
CA ILE A 201 -6.76 -17.23 5.39
C ILE A 201 -7.42 -16.69 6.68
N PRO A 202 -7.02 -17.09 7.91
CA PRO A 202 -7.68 -16.59 9.12
C PRO A 202 -7.51 -15.08 9.33
N ALA A 203 -6.37 -14.53 8.94
CA ALA A 203 -6.11 -13.10 9.04
C ALA A 203 -6.97 -12.33 8.01
N MET A 204 -7.01 -12.80 6.76
CA MET A 204 -7.81 -12.18 5.72
C MET A 204 -9.31 -12.28 6.00
N GLN A 205 -9.79 -13.39 6.57
CA GLN A 205 -11.16 -13.53 7.06
C GLN A 205 -11.48 -12.49 8.13
N THR A 206 -10.57 -12.29 9.10
CA THR A 206 -10.73 -11.27 10.15
C THR A 206 -10.84 -9.86 9.53
N VAL A 207 -9.95 -9.50 8.59
CA VAL A 207 -10.00 -8.19 7.93
C VAL A 207 -11.30 -8.03 7.12
N ALA A 208 -11.67 -9.01 6.33
CA ALA A 208 -12.89 -8.95 5.54
C ALA A 208 -14.16 -8.82 6.41
N GLN A 209 -14.19 -9.47 7.57
CA GLN A 209 -15.35 -9.48 8.46
C GLN A 209 -15.37 -8.29 9.40
N ASP A 210 -14.26 -8.03 10.13
CA ASP A 210 -14.23 -7.22 11.35
C ASP A 210 -13.69 -5.80 11.13
N TRP A 211 -13.17 -5.45 9.94
CA TRP A 211 -12.74 -4.09 9.64
C TRP A 211 -13.91 -3.12 9.82
N PRO A 212 -13.72 -1.97 10.51
CA PRO A 212 -14.80 -1.03 10.78
C PRO A 212 -15.56 -0.62 9.52
N VAL A 213 -16.88 -0.67 9.58
CA VAL A 213 -17.75 -0.40 8.41
C VAL A 213 -17.70 1.04 7.93
N GLU A 214 -17.28 1.94 8.80
CA GLU A 214 -17.11 3.37 8.52
C GLU A 214 -15.85 3.66 7.71
N VAL A 215 -14.89 2.71 7.67
CA VAL A 215 -13.61 2.87 6.99
C VAL A 215 -13.65 2.10 5.67
N PRO A 216 -13.64 2.78 4.52
CA PRO A 216 -13.67 2.15 3.20
C PRO A 216 -12.50 1.17 3.01
N VAL A 217 -12.79 0.06 2.32
CA VAL A 217 -11.79 -0.89 1.85
C VAL A 217 -11.87 -1.00 0.33
N VAL A 218 -10.74 -0.79 -0.33
CA VAL A 218 -10.63 -0.97 -1.78
C VAL A 218 -9.65 -2.10 -2.07
N TRP A 219 -10.17 -3.13 -2.73
CA TRP A 219 -9.47 -4.36 -3.05
C TRP A 219 -8.89 -4.28 -4.47
N SER A 220 -7.59 -4.47 -4.59
CA SER A 220 -6.93 -4.70 -5.87
C SER A 220 -6.81 -6.21 -6.07
N GLY A 221 -7.67 -6.77 -6.91
CA GLY A 221 -7.68 -8.21 -7.18
C GLY A 221 -6.53 -8.64 -8.09
N TYR A 222 -6.28 -9.96 -8.12
CA TYR A 222 -5.25 -10.58 -8.96
C TYR A 222 -5.32 -10.13 -10.42
N GLU A 223 -6.53 -10.04 -10.99
CA GLU A 223 -6.80 -9.64 -12.38
C GLU A 223 -6.29 -8.24 -12.72
N ILE A 224 -6.21 -7.35 -11.75
CA ILE A 224 -5.72 -5.99 -11.95
C ILE A 224 -4.22 -6.02 -12.23
N GLY A 225 -3.43 -6.58 -11.32
CA GLY A 225 -1.98 -6.61 -11.46
C GLY A 225 -1.51 -7.41 -12.68
N VAL A 226 -2.11 -8.58 -12.94
CA VAL A 226 -1.74 -9.41 -14.11
C VAL A 226 -2.03 -8.71 -15.44
N SER A 227 -2.98 -7.79 -15.47
CA SER A 227 -3.26 -6.98 -16.66
C SER A 227 -2.30 -5.81 -16.86
N LEU A 228 -1.41 -5.54 -15.89
CA LEU A 228 -0.46 -4.43 -15.85
C LEU A 228 0.98 -4.96 -15.75
N PRO A 229 1.52 -5.62 -16.80
CA PRO A 229 2.87 -6.16 -16.76
C PRO A 229 3.91 -5.02 -16.82
N TYR A 230 4.76 -4.90 -15.80
CA TYR A 230 5.87 -3.95 -15.76
C TYR A 230 6.89 -4.30 -16.84
N PRO A 231 7.20 -3.40 -17.79
CA PRO A 231 8.04 -3.74 -18.92
C PRO A 231 9.49 -4.01 -18.48
N ARG A 232 10.01 -5.19 -18.78
CA ARG A 232 11.42 -5.54 -18.57
C ARG A 232 12.40 -4.57 -19.26
N GLN A 233 11.98 -3.93 -20.35
CA GLN A 233 12.78 -2.92 -21.04
C GLN A 233 13.01 -1.69 -20.16
N SER A 234 12.02 -1.30 -19.33
CA SER A 234 12.20 -0.26 -18.34
C SER A 234 13.25 -0.66 -17.30
N ILE A 235 13.15 -1.89 -16.77
CA ILE A 235 14.17 -2.42 -15.84
C ILE A 235 15.57 -2.40 -16.47
N ALA A 236 15.67 -2.74 -17.73
CA ALA A 236 16.96 -2.79 -18.43
C ALA A 236 17.58 -1.42 -18.69
N ARG A 237 16.77 -0.35 -18.83
CA ARG A 237 17.23 0.96 -19.33
C ARG A 237 16.99 2.13 -18.41
N ASP A 238 15.80 2.19 -17.79
CA ASP A 238 15.38 3.40 -17.07
C ASP A 238 16.03 3.52 -15.68
N PHE A 239 16.67 2.46 -15.20
CA PHE A 239 17.41 2.41 -13.93
C PHE A 239 18.93 2.50 -14.12
N ASP A 240 19.43 2.75 -15.34
CA ASP A 240 20.87 2.79 -15.66
C ASP A 240 21.55 4.12 -15.30
N TYR A 241 20.83 5.03 -14.63
CA TYR A 241 21.40 6.28 -14.12
C TYR A 241 22.35 6.07 -12.93
N LEU A 242 22.36 4.89 -12.32
CA LEU A 242 23.33 4.48 -11.31
C LEU A 242 23.95 3.13 -11.66
N PRO A 243 25.26 2.93 -11.43
CA PRO A 243 25.95 1.66 -11.70
C PRO A 243 25.44 0.52 -10.82
N HIS A 244 24.96 0.83 -9.60
CA HIS A 244 24.31 -0.07 -8.68
C HIS A 244 22.95 0.49 -8.30
N HIS A 245 21.89 -0.17 -8.75
CA HIS A 245 20.52 0.25 -8.48
C HIS A 245 19.77 -0.87 -7.77
N LEU A 246 19.44 -0.67 -6.48
CA LEU A 246 18.87 -1.70 -5.61
C LEU A 246 17.63 -2.36 -6.22
N VAL A 247 16.68 -1.55 -6.72
CA VAL A 247 15.43 -2.03 -7.32
C VAL A 247 15.70 -2.87 -8.57
N LYS A 248 16.58 -2.41 -9.47
CA LYS A 248 16.98 -3.15 -10.67
C LYS A 248 17.63 -4.48 -10.32
N GLU A 249 18.59 -4.47 -9.38
CA GLU A 249 19.28 -5.68 -8.96
C GLU A 249 18.34 -6.67 -8.28
N ALA A 250 17.40 -6.18 -7.44
CA ALA A 250 16.37 -7.01 -6.83
C ALA A 250 15.49 -7.68 -7.89
N TYR A 251 15.02 -6.91 -8.86
CA TYR A 251 14.19 -7.42 -9.95
C TYR A 251 14.90 -8.52 -10.74
N LEU A 252 16.13 -8.25 -11.18
CA LEU A 252 16.92 -9.21 -11.98
C LEU A 252 17.24 -10.51 -11.22
N LEU A 253 17.46 -10.42 -9.90
CA LEU A 253 17.66 -11.60 -9.05
C LEU A 253 16.39 -12.42 -8.86
N TYR A 254 15.22 -11.78 -8.89
CA TYR A 254 13.94 -12.46 -8.73
C TYR A 254 13.41 -13.07 -10.02
N CYS A 255 13.26 -12.26 -11.09
CA CYS A 255 12.62 -12.68 -12.33
C CYS A 255 13.59 -12.86 -13.51
N GLY A 256 14.85 -12.41 -13.42
CA GLY A 256 15.74 -12.30 -14.56
C GLY A 256 15.35 -11.16 -15.51
N SER A 257 16.00 -11.13 -16.69
CA SER A 257 15.85 -10.06 -17.70
C SER A 257 14.70 -10.28 -18.68
N GLU A 258 14.10 -11.46 -18.70
CA GLU A 258 13.17 -11.88 -19.75
C GLU A 258 11.70 -11.93 -19.29
N HIS A 259 11.39 -11.37 -18.14
CA HIS A 259 10.06 -11.41 -17.55
C HIS A 259 9.49 -10.01 -17.32
N ASP A 260 8.26 -9.77 -17.76
CA ASP A 260 7.48 -8.57 -17.44
C ASP A 260 6.65 -8.86 -16.20
N ARG A 261 7.07 -8.35 -15.03
CA ARG A 261 6.40 -8.69 -13.77
C ARG A 261 5.08 -7.93 -13.63
N PRO A 262 3.96 -8.61 -13.32
CA PRO A 262 2.71 -7.93 -13.01
C PRO A 262 2.83 -6.91 -11.85
N CYS A 263 2.10 -5.80 -11.97
CA CYS A 263 2.10 -4.69 -10.99
C CYS A 263 0.94 -4.85 -10.00
N TRP A 264 0.93 -5.92 -9.19
CA TRP A 264 -0.14 -6.11 -8.23
C TRP A 264 -0.11 -5.04 -7.14
N ASP A 265 1.02 -4.85 -6.50
CA ASP A 265 1.18 -3.97 -5.35
C ASP A 265 1.16 -2.50 -5.75
N GLN A 266 1.81 -2.15 -6.88
CA GLN A 266 1.77 -0.79 -7.40
C GLN A 266 0.35 -0.33 -7.70
N SER A 267 -0.58 -1.24 -8.04
CA SER A 267 -1.98 -0.87 -8.28
C SER A 267 -2.67 -0.35 -7.03
N SER A 268 -2.43 -0.96 -5.87
CA SER A 268 -2.93 -0.49 -4.57
C SER A 268 -2.30 0.85 -4.18
N VAL A 269 -1.00 1.03 -4.46
CA VAL A 269 -0.29 2.30 -4.22
C VAL A 269 -0.85 3.43 -5.08
N LEU A 270 -0.94 3.21 -6.39
CA LEU A 270 -1.40 4.24 -7.33
C LEU A 270 -2.83 4.69 -7.02
N TYR A 271 -3.71 3.75 -6.65
CA TYR A 271 -5.07 4.06 -6.23
C TYR A 271 -5.09 4.86 -4.93
N ALA A 272 -4.37 4.44 -3.91
CA ALA A 272 -4.41 5.08 -2.59
C ALA A 272 -3.90 6.52 -2.61
N VAL A 273 -2.89 6.80 -3.44
CA VAL A 273 -2.31 8.15 -3.57
C VAL A 273 -3.15 9.04 -4.48
N PHE A 274 -3.73 8.47 -5.54
CA PHE A 274 -4.49 9.23 -6.54
C PHE A 274 -5.90 8.68 -6.80
N PRO A 275 -6.76 8.55 -5.78
CA PRO A 275 -8.09 7.96 -5.95
C PRO A 275 -8.97 8.73 -6.96
N GLU A 276 -8.76 10.05 -7.09
CA GLU A 276 -9.55 10.93 -7.95
C GLU A 276 -9.01 11.05 -9.39
N ARG A 277 -7.84 10.44 -9.69
CA ARG A 277 -7.25 10.56 -11.04
C ARG A 277 -7.77 9.56 -12.05
N GLU A 278 -8.73 8.72 -11.67
CA GLU A 278 -9.39 7.74 -12.54
C GLU A 278 -8.43 6.79 -13.27
N TYR A 279 -7.29 6.46 -12.64
CA TYR A 279 -6.41 5.40 -13.16
C TYR A 279 -7.11 4.05 -13.16
N PHE A 280 -8.05 3.87 -12.23
CA PHE A 280 -8.90 2.69 -12.09
C PHE A 280 -10.37 3.10 -12.01
N GLY A 281 -11.24 2.19 -12.43
CA GLY A 281 -12.64 2.21 -12.04
C GLY A 281 -12.85 1.51 -10.70
N LEU A 282 -14.03 1.66 -10.14
CA LEU A 282 -14.46 0.95 -8.92
C LEU A 282 -15.74 0.19 -9.18
N SER A 283 -15.86 -0.97 -8.56
CA SER A 283 -17.15 -1.68 -8.46
C SER A 283 -18.20 -0.84 -7.74
N GLN A 284 -19.45 -1.23 -7.79
CA GLN A 284 -20.44 -0.78 -6.81
C GLN A 284 -19.96 -1.15 -5.41
N ALA A 285 -20.45 -0.43 -4.40
CA ALA A 285 -20.15 -0.78 -3.01
C ALA A 285 -20.84 -2.08 -2.63
N GLY A 286 -20.13 -2.95 -1.93
CA GLY A 286 -20.60 -4.27 -1.50
C GLY A 286 -19.84 -4.78 -0.29
N ARG A 287 -19.76 -6.10 -0.16
CA ARG A 287 -19.02 -6.79 0.91
C ARG A 287 -18.16 -7.88 0.32
N VAL A 288 -16.90 -7.92 0.73
CA VAL A 288 -16.00 -9.05 0.49
C VAL A 288 -16.10 -10.04 1.64
N SER A 289 -16.10 -11.31 1.32
CA SER A 289 -15.97 -12.41 2.27
C SER A 289 -14.94 -13.41 1.79
N VAL A 290 -14.30 -14.11 2.71
CA VAL A 290 -13.27 -15.10 2.44
C VAL A 290 -13.75 -16.46 2.94
N ALA A 291 -13.87 -17.44 2.05
CA ALA A 291 -14.30 -18.79 2.37
C ALA A 291 -13.21 -19.55 3.14
N ALA A 292 -13.54 -20.71 3.68
CA ALA A 292 -12.63 -21.54 4.46
C ALA A 292 -11.39 -22.01 3.68
N ASP A 293 -11.50 -22.11 2.36
CA ASP A 293 -10.41 -22.47 1.44
C ASP A 293 -9.61 -21.26 0.91
N GLY A 294 -10.01 -20.03 1.32
CA GLY A 294 -9.39 -18.79 0.85
C GLY A 294 -10.05 -18.16 -0.36
N PHE A 295 -11.12 -18.76 -0.91
CA PHE A 295 -11.81 -18.14 -2.04
C PHE A 295 -12.49 -16.84 -1.62
N THR A 296 -12.25 -15.76 -2.37
CA THR A 296 -12.85 -14.44 -2.15
C THR A 296 -14.18 -14.32 -2.92
N ARG A 297 -15.18 -13.77 -2.26
CA ARG A 297 -16.49 -13.48 -2.86
C ARG A 297 -16.86 -12.03 -2.61
N PHE A 298 -17.35 -11.38 -3.63
CA PHE A 298 -17.97 -10.07 -3.53
C PHE A 298 -19.48 -10.19 -3.66
N THR A 299 -20.20 -9.55 -2.75
CA THR A 299 -21.67 -9.54 -2.75
C THR A 299 -22.18 -8.10 -2.68
N LEU A 300 -23.17 -7.80 -3.52
CA LEU A 300 -23.92 -6.54 -3.42
C LEU A 300 -24.92 -6.61 -2.26
N PRO A 301 -25.15 -5.49 -1.54
CA PRO A 301 -26.12 -5.46 -0.46
C PRO A 301 -27.53 -5.73 -0.98
N LYS A 302 -28.28 -6.53 -0.25
CA LYS A 302 -29.71 -6.71 -0.50
C LYS A 302 -30.49 -5.59 0.21
N LYS A 303 -31.74 -5.36 -0.21
CA LYS A 303 -32.60 -4.28 0.30
C LYS A 303 -32.78 -4.31 1.85
N ASP A 304 -32.65 -5.49 2.45
CA ASP A 304 -32.85 -5.70 3.89
C ASP A 304 -31.55 -5.97 4.65
N ASP A 305 -30.38 -5.84 4.00
CA ASP A 305 -29.09 -6.03 4.65
C ASP A 305 -28.84 -4.94 5.68
N ARG A 306 -28.62 -5.35 6.94
CA ARG A 306 -28.33 -4.45 8.06
C ARG A 306 -26.88 -3.95 8.08
N GLN A 307 -25.97 -4.60 7.33
CA GLN A 307 -24.57 -4.21 7.27
C GLN A 307 -24.31 -3.26 6.12
N PRO A 308 -23.72 -2.09 6.35
CA PRO A 308 -23.38 -1.16 5.29
C PRO A 308 -22.33 -1.76 4.33
N ALA A 309 -22.48 -1.44 3.06
CA ALA A 309 -21.51 -1.76 2.02
C ALA A 309 -20.29 -0.84 2.17
N ARG A 310 -19.12 -1.40 2.51
CA ARG A 310 -17.88 -0.64 2.67
C ARG A 310 -16.82 -1.01 1.62
N ASP A 311 -16.96 -2.22 1.03
CA ASP A 311 -15.93 -2.79 0.16
C ASP A 311 -16.21 -2.42 -1.29
N ARG A 312 -15.15 -2.10 -2.03
CA ARG A 312 -15.14 -1.99 -3.48
C ARG A 312 -13.92 -2.71 -4.02
N PHE A 313 -13.94 -3.15 -5.25
CA PHE A 313 -12.74 -3.63 -5.93
C PHE A 313 -12.42 -2.79 -7.15
N LEU A 314 -11.14 -2.75 -7.52
CA LEU A 314 -10.66 -2.04 -8.68
C LEU A 314 -11.14 -2.70 -9.98
N THR A 315 -11.43 -1.88 -10.97
CA THR A 315 -11.73 -2.31 -12.34
C THR A 315 -10.86 -1.54 -13.32
N LEU A 316 -10.64 -2.10 -14.51
CA LEU A 316 -9.83 -1.48 -15.56
C LEU A 316 -10.53 -1.52 -16.92
N THR A 317 -10.65 -0.37 -17.56
CA THR A 317 -10.87 -0.26 -19.00
C THR A 317 -9.54 -0.32 -19.76
N PRO A 318 -9.51 -0.61 -21.07
CA PRO A 318 -8.28 -0.57 -21.86
C PRO A 318 -7.53 0.78 -21.80
N ALA A 319 -8.26 1.90 -21.75
CA ALA A 319 -7.66 3.24 -21.62
C ALA A 319 -7.05 3.46 -20.24
N GLN A 320 -7.72 3.04 -19.18
CA GLN A 320 -7.18 3.10 -17.82
C GLN A 320 -5.96 2.21 -17.65
N ARG A 321 -5.96 1.01 -18.24
CA ARG A 321 -4.81 0.10 -18.25
C ARG A 321 -3.55 0.78 -18.82
N ALA A 322 -3.65 1.40 -19.99
CA ALA A 322 -2.52 2.09 -20.62
C ALA A 322 -1.99 3.24 -19.73
N ARG A 323 -2.90 4.08 -19.20
CA ARG A 323 -2.54 5.21 -18.34
C ARG A 323 -1.94 4.77 -17.00
N ALA A 324 -2.52 3.75 -16.37
CA ALA A 324 -2.03 3.24 -15.10
C ALA A 324 -0.63 2.64 -15.26
N LEU A 325 -0.42 1.80 -16.28
CA LEU A 325 0.89 1.19 -16.54
C LEU A 325 1.95 2.25 -16.84
N GLU A 326 1.66 3.22 -17.71
CA GLU A 326 2.57 4.33 -18.00
C GLU A 326 2.95 5.11 -16.73
N ALA A 327 1.94 5.44 -15.88
CA ALA A 327 2.18 6.13 -14.63
C ALA A 327 3.05 5.30 -13.66
N MET A 328 2.78 4.00 -13.52
CA MET A 328 3.55 3.11 -12.66
C MET A 328 5.00 3.02 -13.11
N VAL A 329 5.24 2.79 -14.41
CA VAL A 329 6.60 2.72 -14.97
C VAL A 329 7.36 4.02 -14.72
N HIS A 330 6.75 5.14 -15.07
CA HIS A 330 7.37 6.45 -14.91
C HIS A 330 7.66 6.78 -13.43
N LEU A 331 6.70 6.51 -12.53
CA LEU A 331 6.84 6.81 -11.10
C LEU A 331 7.86 5.89 -10.42
N THR A 332 7.95 4.61 -10.83
CA THR A 332 8.89 3.66 -10.23
C THR A 332 10.33 3.92 -10.66
N ALA A 333 10.55 4.29 -11.93
CA ALA A 333 11.89 4.42 -12.52
C ALA A 333 12.56 5.78 -12.29
N GLN A 334 11.93 6.70 -11.57
CA GLN A 334 12.52 8.01 -11.32
C GLN A 334 13.75 7.91 -10.43
N PRO A 335 14.80 8.72 -10.71
CA PRO A 335 15.89 8.89 -9.78
C PRO A 335 15.38 9.44 -8.44
N PRO A 336 15.89 8.92 -7.30
CA PRO A 336 15.62 9.51 -6.00
C PRO A 336 16.08 10.97 -5.95
N HIS A 337 15.31 11.83 -5.31
CA HIS A 337 15.78 13.17 -4.96
C HIS A 337 16.73 13.05 -3.76
N HIS A 338 18.00 13.40 -3.98
CA HIS A 338 18.95 13.63 -2.91
C HIS A 338 19.10 15.15 -2.78
N ASP A 339 18.66 15.72 -1.66
CA ASP A 339 18.97 17.10 -1.28
C ASP A 339 20.46 17.27 -0.95
#